data_65b34c8db00cb50fd36d812dcac4eb7f
#
_entry.id   65b34c8db00cb50fd36d812dcac4eb7f
#
_cell.length_a   1.000
_cell.length_b   1.000
_cell.length_c   1.000
_cell.angle_alpha   90.00
_cell.angle_beta   90.00
_cell.angle_gamma   90.00
#
_symmetry.space_group_name_H-M   'P 1'
#
loop_
_entity.id
_entity.type
_entity.pdbx_description
1 polymer ?
#
loop_
_entity_poly.entity_id
_entity_poly.type
_entity_poly.pdbx_seq_one_letter_code
_entity_poly.pdbx_strand_id
1 'polypeptide(L)'
;MRKSRFTEAQIIGMIKEQEAGLPTAELCRKHGLSPATFYKLKAKYGGMDVSDVKRLKQLEDENAKLKRLVADVMLDNVVLKDLPGKALTTPMQRRDAVLRAMEGHPISQRRACVLIGVDPKTVRRERPPDNPEIRLEMNKIAEKRRRFGCRRIGVLLERVGMTMNEKKLHRIYREEGLSVRRRRGRKRARGSRTPMPVPLCPNQRWSLDFLSDTFGACRKFRILAVNDDCCRENLCLVPDTSISGARVARELDALVRIYGKPACIVSDNGTEFTSKAILKWANDNKVEWHYIDPGKPQQNGYIESFNGSLRDECLNEEIFDSLADARRTLALWRYDYNNVRPHSSLGNKTPAEARRALELLDGTAPGALATPETDDYQNQGLSL
;
A
#
# COMPACT_ATOMS: atom_id res chain seq x y z
N MET A 1 0.69 55.64 13.56
CA MET A 1 1.10 57.07 13.83
C MET A 1 0.08 57.69 14.77
N ARG A 2 0.52 58.47 15.77
CA ARG A 2 -0.45 59.26 16.61
C ARG A 2 -1.15 60.29 15.72
N LYS A 3 -2.45 60.41 15.79
CA LYS A 3 -3.22 61.42 15.06
C LYS A 3 -2.69 62.81 15.47
N SER A 4 -2.46 63.66 14.48
CA SER A 4 -2.10 65.06 14.73
C SER A 4 -3.15 65.71 15.58
N ARG A 5 -2.76 66.53 16.55
CA ARG A 5 -3.69 67.32 17.42
C ARG A 5 -4.42 68.39 16.65
N PHE A 6 -3.87 68.82 15.51
CA PHE A 6 -4.40 69.92 14.70
C PHE A 6 -4.82 69.41 13.31
N THR A 7 -5.86 69.98 12.77
CA THR A 7 -6.27 69.71 11.38
C THR A 7 -5.36 70.45 10.40
N GLU A 8 -5.32 70.02 9.16
CA GLU A 8 -4.50 70.59 8.09
C GLU A 8 -4.83 72.10 7.91
N ALA A 9 -6.12 72.47 7.97
CA ALA A 9 -6.55 73.88 7.88
C ALA A 9 -6.08 74.71 9.07
N GLN A 10 -6.02 74.16 10.28
CA GLN A 10 -5.48 74.82 11.46
C GLN A 10 -3.98 75.05 11.37
N ILE A 11 -3.27 74.05 10.85
CA ILE A 11 -1.79 74.15 10.66
C ILE A 11 -1.47 75.31 9.68
N ILE A 12 -2.12 75.30 8.53
CA ILE A 12 -1.94 76.38 7.52
C ILE A 12 -2.37 77.72 8.06
N GLY A 13 -3.50 77.79 8.78
CA GLY A 13 -3.97 79.00 9.45
C GLY A 13 -2.90 79.59 10.41
N MET A 14 -2.28 78.74 11.25
CA MET A 14 -1.21 79.17 12.16
C MET A 14 0.04 79.64 11.41
N ILE A 15 0.41 79.03 10.30
CA ILE A 15 1.57 79.49 9.48
C ILE A 15 1.25 80.86 8.84
N LYS A 16 0.03 81.00 8.26
CA LYS A 16 -0.39 82.27 7.67
C LYS A 16 -0.51 83.44 8.70
N GLU A 17 -1.01 83.12 9.93
CA GLU A 17 -1.01 84.11 11.03
C GLU A 17 0.43 84.64 11.39
N GLN A 18 1.38 83.75 11.37
CA GLN A 18 2.82 84.17 11.62
C GLN A 18 3.38 84.91 10.42
N GLU A 19 3.05 84.57 9.18
CA GLU A 19 3.49 85.32 7.97
C GLU A 19 2.80 86.67 7.88
N ALA A 20 1.65 86.87 8.45
CA ALA A 20 0.97 88.17 8.59
C ALA A 20 1.51 89.01 9.66
N GLY A 21 2.61 88.57 10.36
CA GLY A 21 3.40 89.42 11.30
C GLY A 21 3.15 89.08 12.80
N LEU A 22 2.42 88.04 13.16
CA LEU A 22 2.20 87.71 14.56
C LEU A 22 3.47 87.08 15.15
N PRO A 23 3.98 87.54 16.31
CA PRO A 23 5.15 86.97 16.95
C PRO A 23 4.96 85.47 17.29
N THR A 24 5.99 84.67 17.00
CA THR A 24 5.93 83.19 17.21
C THR A 24 5.62 82.84 18.66
N ALA A 25 6.06 83.62 19.63
CA ALA A 25 5.81 83.39 21.06
C ALA A 25 4.30 83.50 21.41
N GLU A 26 3.64 84.48 20.82
CA GLU A 26 2.25 84.79 21.00
C GLU A 26 1.31 83.74 20.31
N LEU A 27 1.69 83.37 19.10
CA LEU A 27 1.04 82.30 18.35
C LEU A 27 1.16 80.96 19.07
N CYS A 28 2.30 80.65 19.63
CA CYS A 28 2.50 79.41 20.40
C CYS A 28 1.65 79.39 21.68
N ARG A 29 1.47 80.53 22.35
CA ARG A 29 0.54 80.60 23.50
C ARG A 29 -0.91 80.46 23.09
N LYS A 30 -1.33 81.08 22.00
CA LYS A 30 -2.69 81.07 21.47
C LYS A 30 -3.14 79.61 21.11
N HIS A 31 -2.26 78.83 20.49
CA HIS A 31 -2.55 77.51 20.03
C HIS A 31 -2.03 76.33 20.91
N GLY A 32 -1.37 76.68 22.04
CA GLY A 32 -0.82 75.70 22.99
C GLY A 32 0.24 74.79 22.40
N LEU A 33 1.13 75.36 21.58
CA LEU A 33 2.26 74.73 20.92
C LEU A 33 3.59 75.15 21.50
N SER A 34 4.56 74.25 21.47
CA SER A 34 5.94 74.62 21.69
C SER A 34 6.55 75.34 20.46
N PRO A 35 7.44 76.31 20.59
CA PRO A 35 8.15 76.94 19.46
C PRO A 35 8.81 75.93 18.55
N ALA A 36 9.45 74.88 19.11
CA ALA A 36 10.10 73.83 18.37
C ALA A 36 9.12 73.00 17.50
N THR A 37 7.90 72.80 18.00
CA THR A 37 6.82 72.11 17.24
C THR A 37 6.35 73.00 16.11
N PHE A 38 6.16 74.32 16.37
CA PHE A 38 5.72 75.24 15.34
C PHE A 38 6.72 75.29 14.18
N TYR A 39 8.04 75.46 14.48
CA TYR A 39 9.10 75.51 13.45
C TYR A 39 9.15 74.20 12.64
N LYS A 40 8.92 73.04 13.26
CA LYS A 40 8.78 71.76 12.54
C LYS A 40 7.57 71.73 11.57
N LEU A 41 6.45 72.26 12.01
CA LEU A 41 5.26 72.43 11.17
C LEU A 41 5.49 73.39 10.03
N LYS A 42 6.15 74.56 10.32
CA LYS A 42 6.49 75.58 9.31
C LYS A 42 7.48 75.03 8.29
N ALA A 43 8.52 74.30 8.71
CA ALA A 43 9.47 73.62 7.80
C ALA A 43 8.79 72.59 6.89
N LYS A 44 7.75 71.92 7.38
CA LYS A 44 7.08 70.87 6.59
C LYS A 44 5.96 71.43 5.68
N TYR A 45 5.26 72.47 6.10
CA TYR A 45 4.03 72.95 5.43
C TYR A 45 4.10 74.43 4.99
N GLY A 46 5.21 75.14 5.25
CA GLY A 46 5.38 76.53 4.83
C GLY A 46 5.32 76.69 3.31
N GLY A 47 4.58 77.69 2.85
CA GLY A 47 4.36 77.94 1.42
C GLY A 47 3.34 77.03 0.72
N MET A 48 2.66 76.17 1.46
CA MET A 48 1.62 75.28 0.90
C MET A 48 0.22 75.79 1.23
N ASP A 49 -0.72 75.49 0.31
CA ASP A 49 -2.13 75.71 0.57
C ASP A 49 -2.75 74.45 1.22
N VAL A 50 -3.98 74.63 1.76
CA VAL A 50 -4.71 73.52 2.45
C VAL A 50 -4.93 72.34 1.52
N SER A 51 -5.11 72.56 0.22
CA SER A 51 -5.23 71.54 -0.83
C SER A 51 -3.97 70.73 -0.96
N ASP A 52 -2.78 71.37 -0.94
CA ASP A 52 -1.48 70.77 -1.11
C ASP A 52 -1.10 69.88 0.10
N VAL A 53 -1.43 70.38 1.30
CA VAL A 53 -1.20 69.62 2.55
C VAL A 53 -2.08 68.35 2.61
N LYS A 54 -3.32 68.43 2.17
CA LYS A 54 -4.18 67.27 2.05
C LYS A 54 -3.61 66.26 1.04
N ARG A 55 -3.15 66.74 -0.11
CA ARG A 55 -2.56 65.88 -1.16
C ARG A 55 -1.24 65.24 -0.70
N LEU A 56 -0.39 66.00 -0.03
CA LEU A 56 0.84 65.49 0.56
C LEU A 56 0.55 64.33 1.53
N LYS A 57 -0.42 64.49 2.41
CA LYS A 57 -0.79 63.49 3.38
C LYS A 57 -1.34 62.21 2.68
N GLN A 58 -2.16 62.39 1.68
CA GLN A 58 -2.67 61.26 0.86
C GLN A 58 -1.52 60.50 0.22
N LEU A 59 -0.55 61.20 -0.36
CA LEU A 59 0.64 60.58 -0.95
C LEU A 59 1.55 59.91 0.10
N GLU A 60 1.73 60.48 1.29
CA GLU A 60 2.44 59.84 2.40
C GLU A 60 1.75 58.55 2.85
N ASP A 61 0.40 58.56 2.99
CA ASP A 61 -0.35 57.37 3.38
C ASP A 61 -0.32 56.29 2.28
N GLU A 62 -0.41 56.72 1.01
CA GLU A 62 -0.25 55.79 -0.13
C GLU A 62 1.15 55.18 -0.20
N ASN A 63 2.19 56.01 -0.03
CA ASN A 63 3.56 55.54 0.00
C ASN A 63 3.81 54.57 1.15
N ALA A 64 3.26 54.83 2.32
CA ALA A 64 3.31 53.91 3.46
C ALA A 64 2.60 52.61 3.19
N LYS A 65 1.43 52.61 2.50
CA LYS A 65 0.73 51.42 2.04
C LYS A 65 1.55 50.63 1.02
N LEU A 66 2.09 51.34 0.00
CA LEU A 66 2.89 50.67 -1.05
C LEU A 66 4.16 50.05 -0.47
N LYS A 67 4.86 50.71 0.44
CA LYS A 67 6.03 50.13 1.11
C LYS A 67 5.69 48.86 1.89
N ARG A 68 4.56 48.84 2.59
CA ARG A 68 4.10 47.64 3.30
C ARG A 68 3.77 46.50 2.31
N LEU A 69 3.04 46.79 1.24
CA LEU A 69 2.71 45.83 0.19
C LEU A 69 3.98 45.26 -0.46
N VAL A 70 4.95 46.08 -0.79
CA VAL A 70 6.21 45.61 -1.37
C VAL A 70 6.97 44.71 -0.38
N ALA A 71 7.06 45.08 0.88
CA ALA A 71 7.68 44.23 1.90
C ALA A 71 6.96 42.88 2.04
N ASP A 72 5.62 42.88 2.03
CA ASP A 72 4.81 41.68 2.10
C ASP A 72 5.02 40.78 0.89
N VAL A 73 4.99 41.34 -0.34
CA VAL A 73 5.22 40.59 -1.59
C VAL A 73 6.66 40.06 -1.66
N MET A 74 7.65 40.83 -1.21
CA MET A 74 9.03 40.36 -1.16
C MET A 74 9.18 39.15 -0.23
N LEU A 75 8.58 39.21 0.96
CA LEU A 75 8.58 38.07 1.90
C LEU A 75 7.90 36.86 1.29
N ASP A 76 6.72 37.04 0.67
CA ASP A 76 6.02 35.95 0.01
C ASP A 76 6.85 35.32 -1.12
N ASN A 77 7.57 36.11 -1.88
CA ASN A 77 8.43 35.66 -2.97
C ASN A 77 9.63 34.85 -2.45
N VAL A 78 10.22 35.27 -1.32
CA VAL A 78 11.31 34.51 -0.67
C VAL A 78 10.78 33.15 -0.21
N VAL A 79 9.65 33.11 0.51
CA VAL A 79 9.01 31.87 0.96
C VAL A 79 8.71 30.94 -0.19
N LEU A 80 8.18 31.45 -1.31
CA LEU A 80 7.85 30.64 -2.48
C LEU A 80 9.10 30.11 -3.20
N LYS A 81 10.21 30.85 -3.20
CA LYS A 81 11.49 30.41 -3.79
C LYS A 81 12.17 29.32 -2.98
N ASP A 82 12.01 29.33 -1.66
CA ASP A 82 12.57 28.31 -0.77
C ASP A 82 11.78 27.00 -0.76
N LEU A 83 10.60 27.00 -1.38
CA LEU A 83 9.85 25.77 -1.57
C LEU A 83 10.52 24.89 -2.63
N PRO A 84 10.62 23.57 -2.41
CA PRO A 84 11.19 22.65 -3.40
C PRO A 84 10.44 22.75 -4.71
N GLY A 85 11.16 22.97 -5.82
CA GLY A 85 10.59 23.19 -7.17
C GLY A 85 9.80 22.02 -7.77
N LYS A 86 9.49 20.99 -6.98
CA LYS A 86 8.57 19.90 -7.35
C LYS A 86 7.13 20.30 -7.04
N ALA A 87 6.25 20.09 -8.00
CA ALA A 87 4.84 20.34 -7.83
C ALA A 87 4.31 19.66 -6.54
N LEU A 88 3.74 20.47 -5.64
CA LEU A 88 3.14 20.01 -4.38
C LEU A 88 1.78 19.35 -4.68
N THR A 89 1.81 18.11 -5.15
CA THR A 89 0.63 17.40 -5.64
C THR A 89 -0.23 16.79 -4.53
N THR A 90 0.39 16.41 -3.40
CA THR A 90 -0.33 15.73 -2.32
C THR A 90 -0.62 16.66 -1.14
N PRO A 91 -1.76 16.48 -0.44
CA PRO A 91 -2.08 17.26 0.76
C PRO A 91 -1.00 17.18 1.85
N MET A 92 -0.28 16.06 1.93
CA MET A 92 0.81 15.88 2.89
C MET A 92 2.03 16.75 2.54
N GLN A 93 2.45 16.72 1.26
CA GLN A 93 3.54 17.57 0.79
C GLN A 93 3.25 19.05 1.01
N ARG A 94 2.01 19.49 0.79
CA ARG A 94 1.58 20.86 1.05
C ARG A 94 1.62 21.20 2.54
N ARG A 95 1.18 20.27 3.41
CA ARG A 95 1.29 20.44 4.87
C ARG A 95 2.74 20.62 5.31
N ASP A 96 3.63 19.75 4.85
CA ASP A 96 5.05 19.79 5.19
C ASP A 96 5.72 21.07 4.65
N ALA A 97 5.26 21.58 3.51
CA ALA A 97 5.69 22.84 2.95
C ALA A 97 5.26 24.04 3.83
N VAL A 98 4.02 24.02 4.36
CA VAL A 98 3.55 25.05 5.31
C VAL A 98 4.38 25.04 6.58
N LEU A 99 4.66 23.86 7.15
CA LEU A 99 5.47 23.75 8.38
C LEU A 99 6.90 24.29 8.14
N ARG A 100 7.56 23.91 7.07
CA ARG A 100 8.87 24.41 6.70
C ARG A 100 8.89 25.92 6.46
N ALA A 101 7.86 26.45 5.80
CA ALA A 101 7.74 27.89 5.58
C ALA A 101 7.61 28.67 6.89
N MET A 102 6.93 28.10 7.89
CA MET A 102 6.81 28.70 9.23
C MET A 102 8.10 28.59 10.06
N GLU A 103 8.87 27.53 9.88
CA GLU A 103 10.17 27.35 10.56
C GLU A 103 11.26 28.25 9.99
N GLY A 104 11.28 28.43 8.67
CA GLY A 104 12.30 29.20 7.97
C GLY A 104 12.03 30.71 7.89
N HIS A 105 10.77 31.14 8.02
CA HIS A 105 10.39 32.53 7.81
C HIS A 105 9.44 33.06 8.89
N PRO A 106 9.48 34.34 9.25
CA PRO A 106 8.60 34.96 10.25
C PRO A 106 7.18 35.18 9.68
N ILE A 107 6.51 34.13 9.24
CA ILE A 107 5.15 34.18 8.68
C ILE A 107 4.17 33.41 9.55
N SER A 108 2.91 33.87 9.58
CA SER A 108 1.85 33.19 10.30
C SER A 108 1.38 31.95 9.52
N GLN A 109 0.90 30.93 10.25
CA GLN A 109 0.30 29.72 9.64
C GLN A 109 -0.76 30.07 8.60
N ARG A 110 -1.60 31.09 8.89
CA ARG A 110 -2.66 31.51 7.98
C ARG A 110 -2.10 32.03 6.66
N ARG A 111 -1.04 32.83 6.71
CA ARG A 111 -0.37 33.37 5.51
C ARG A 111 0.32 32.24 4.72
N ALA A 112 1.06 31.37 5.40
CA ALA A 112 1.67 30.21 4.77
C ALA A 112 0.63 29.29 4.08
N CYS A 113 -0.51 29.07 4.72
CA CYS A 113 -1.61 28.28 4.13
C CYS A 113 -2.19 28.92 2.86
N VAL A 114 -2.34 30.25 2.85
CA VAL A 114 -2.84 31.00 1.68
C VAL A 114 -1.83 30.89 0.53
N LEU A 115 -0.53 31.11 0.80
CA LEU A 115 0.53 31.05 -0.20
C LEU A 115 0.65 29.67 -0.86
N ILE A 116 0.50 28.61 -0.07
CA ILE A 116 0.69 27.21 -0.55
C ILE A 116 -0.64 26.62 -1.06
N GLY A 117 -1.76 27.29 -0.83
CA GLY A 117 -3.09 26.81 -1.26
C GLY A 117 -3.57 25.62 -0.46
N VAL A 118 -3.49 25.66 0.87
CA VAL A 118 -3.93 24.60 1.81
C VAL A 118 -4.90 25.15 2.84
N ASP A 119 -5.96 24.40 3.14
CA ASP A 119 -6.85 24.74 4.25
C ASP A 119 -6.08 24.62 5.58
N PRO A 120 -6.14 25.63 6.47
CA PRO A 120 -5.53 25.58 7.80
C PRO A 120 -5.97 24.38 8.65
N LYS A 121 -7.20 23.87 8.44
CA LYS A 121 -7.68 22.65 9.10
C LYS A 121 -6.84 21.42 8.73
N THR A 122 -6.37 21.35 7.48
CA THR A 122 -5.50 20.24 7.03
C THR A 122 -4.17 20.25 7.75
N VAL A 123 -3.61 21.43 8.02
CA VAL A 123 -2.33 21.60 8.73
C VAL A 123 -2.48 21.26 10.22
N ARG A 124 -3.57 21.68 10.85
CA ARG A 124 -3.86 21.45 12.28
C ARG A 124 -4.31 20.02 12.60
N ARG A 125 -4.78 19.26 11.58
CA ARG A 125 -5.26 17.90 11.79
C ARG A 125 -4.11 16.98 12.17
N GLU A 126 -4.04 16.64 13.44
CA GLU A 126 -3.19 15.55 13.91
C GLU A 126 -3.74 14.21 13.44
N ARG A 127 -2.86 13.36 12.91
CA ARG A 127 -3.26 11.98 12.61
C ARG A 127 -3.21 11.20 13.91
N PRO A 128 -4.26 10.42 14.22
CA PRO A 128 -4.18 9.51 15.34
C PRO A 128 -2.99 8.56 15.11
N PRO A 129 -2.21 8.24 16.12
CA PRO A 129 -1.10 7.30 16.01
C PRO A 129 -1.62 5.94 15.50
N ASP A 130 -0.82 5.30 14.67
CA ASP A 130 -1.15 3.95 14.23
C ASP A 130 -0.97 2.97 15.41
N ASN A 131 -1.85 1.96 15.48
CA ASN A 131 -1.69 0.90 16.47
C ASN A 131 -0.36 0.16 16.23
N PRO A 132 0.56 0.15 17.19
CA PRO A 132 1.87 -0.50 17.04
C PRO A 132 1.75 -2.03 16.85
N GLU A 133 0.71 -2.66 17.40
CA GLU A 133 0.46 -4.09 17.24
C GLU A 133 0.30 -4.50 15.78
N ILE A 134 -0.34 -3.64 14.97
CA ILE A 134 -0.51 -3.89 13.53
C ILE A 134 0.85 -3.99 12.83
N ARG A 135 1.81 -3.13 13.20
CA ARG A 135 3.16 -3.15 12.62
C ARG A 135 3.92 -4.41 13.03
N LEU A 136 3.83 -4.76 14.30
CA LEU A 136 4.47 -5.97 14.82
C LEU A 136 3.92 -7.24 14.15
N GLU A 137 2.60 -7.36 14.04
CA GLU A 137 1.98 -8.52 13.44
C GLU A 137 2.24 -8.57 11.92
N MET A 138 2.22 -7.42 11.24
CA MET A 138 2.60 -7.33 9.82
C MET A 138 4.02 -7.84 9.57
N ASN A 139 4.98 -7.45 10.41
CA ASN A 139 6.37 -7.87 10.29
C ASN A 139 6.52 -9.37 10.58
N LYS A 140 5.88 -9.91 11.61
CA LYS A 140 5.86 -11.36 11.89
C LYS A 140 5.33 -12.18 10.71
N ILE A 141 4.23 -11.73 10.10
CA ILE A 141 3.67 -12.39 8.92
C ILE A 141 4.65 -12.30 7.75
N ALA A 142 5.27 -11.15 7.52
CA ALA A 142 6.22 -10.95 6.44
C ALA A 142 7.50 -11.78 6.61
N GLU A 143 8.02 -11.93 7.82
CA GLU A 143 9.17 -12.78 8.14
C GLU A 143 8.88 -14.26 7.88
N LYS A 144 7.73 -14.73 8.35
CA LYS A 144 7.30 -16.12 8.14
C LYS A 144 6.98 -16.42 6.67
N ARG A 145 6.55 -15.39 5.90
CA ARG A 145 6.05 -15.54 4.52
C ARG A 145 6.63 -14.49 3.59
N ARG A 146 7.91 -14.61 3.29
CA ARG A 146 8.71 -13.63 2.51
C ARG A 146 8.15 -13.30 1.13
N ARG A 147 7.33 -14.19 0.55
CA ARG A 147 6.71 -14.01 -0.78
C ARG A 147 5.29 -13.45 -0.74
N PHE A 148 4.76 -13.12 0.44
CA PHE A 148 3.45 -12.52 0.56
C PHE A 148 3.53 -11.01 0.36
N GLY A 149 2.79 -10.51 -0.63
CA GLY A 149 2.65 -9.06 -0.85
C GLY A 149 1.59 -8.45 0.06
N CYS A 150 1.53 -7.12 0.07
CA CYS A 150 0.64 -6.30 0.89
C CYS A 150 -0.80 -6.83 0.98
N ARG A 151 -1.41 -7.25 -0.14
CA ARG A 151 -2.81 -7.74 -0.15
C ARG A 151 -2.99 -9.02 0.67
N ARG A 152 -2.10 -10.01 0.51
CA ARG A 152 -2.20 -11.27 1.27
C ARG A 152 -1.94 -11.06 2.75
N ILE A 153 -0.97 -10.20 3.10
CA ILE A 153 -0.73 -9.81 4.47
C ILE A 153 -1.95 -9.12 5.06
N GLY A 154 -2.63 -8.24 4.29
CA GLY A 154 -3.86 -7.59 4.70
C GLY A 154 -4.98 -8.58 5.06
N VAL A 155 -5.18 -9.61 4.22
CA VAL A 155 -6.17 -10.68 4.48
C VAL A 155 -5.83 -11.45 5.76
N LEU A 156 -4.56 -11.75 6.00
CA LEU A 156 -4.15 -12.45 7.23
C LEU A 156 -4.32 -11.57 8.48
N LEU A 157 -4.03 -10.27 8.40
CA LEU A 157 -4.30 -9.31 9.48
C LEU A 157 -5.81 -9.21 9.76
N GLU A 158 -6.64 -9.20 8.73
CA GLU A 158 -8.10 -9.20 8.86
C GLU A 158 -8.62 -10.44 9.58
N ARG A 159 -8.06 -11.62 9.30
CA ARG A 159 -8.40 -12.88 9.99
C ARG A 159 -8.03 -12.87 11.47
N VAL A 160 -7.02 -12.12 11.85
CA VAL A 160 -6.62 -11.91 13.27
C VAL A 160 -7.45 -10.77 13.91
N GLY A 161 -8.45 -10.23 13.21
CA GLY A 161 -9.30 -9.15 13.72
C GLY A 161 -8.73 -7.74 13.54
N MET A 162 -7.59 -7.59 12.86
CA MET A 162 -6.96 -6.28 12.60
C MET A 162 -7.42 -5.70 11.27
N THR A 163 -8.69 -5.29 11.21
CA THR A 163 -9.28 -4.69 10.01
C THR A 163 -8.81 -3.25 9.78
N MET A 164 -8.48 -2.90 8.55
CA MET A 164 -8.08 -1.54 8.18
C MET A 164 -8.36 -1.23 6.72
N ASN A 165 -8.41 0.07 6.39
CA ASN A 165 -8.54 0.51 5.01
C ASN A 165 -7.29 0.14 4.19
N GLU A 166 -7.48 -0.32 2.95
CA GLU A 166 -6.41 -0.72 2.02
C GLU A 166 -5.34 0.38 1.84
N LYS A 167 -5.74 1.66 1.80
CA LYS A 167 -4.79 2.78 1.73
C LYS A 167 -3.89 2.87 2.97
N LYS A 168 -4.45 2.60 4.16
CA LYS A 168 -3.68 2.57 5.43
C LYS A 168 -2.73 1.38 5.43
N LEU A 169 -3.20 0.21 5.03
CA LEU A 169 -2.39 -1.00 4.90
C LEU A 169 -1.19 -0.78 3.98
N HIS A 170 -1.41 -0.24 2.78
CA HIS A 170 -0.34 0.08 1.82
C HIS A 170 0.66 1.09 2.36
N ARG A 171 0.21 2.09 3.11
CA ARG A 171 1.09 3.08 3.73
C ARG A 171 2.00 2.42 4.75
N ILE A 172 1.43 1.69 5.72
CA ILE A 172 2.19 1.01 6.77
C ILE A 172 3.19 0.01 6.14
N TYR A 173 2.75 -0.78 5.16
CA TYR A 173 3.59 -1.74 4.45
C TYR A 173 4.82 -1.09 3.81
N ARG A 174 4.69 0.13 3.27
CA ARG A 174 5.81 0.90 2.69
C ARG A 174 6.70 1.52 3.77
N GLU A 175 6.12 2.01 4.85
CA GLU A 175 6.85 2.59 5.97
C GLU A 175 7.75 1.55 6.65
N GLU A 176 7.29 0.28 6.75
CA GLU A 176 8.08 -0.85 7.24
C GLU A 176 9.13 -1.36 6.21
N GLY A 177 9.24 -0.74 5.05
CA GLY A 177 10.20 -1.14 4.01
C GLY A 177 9.90 -2.50 3.38
N LEU A 178 8.73 -3.06 3.61
CA LEU A 178 8.34 -4.36 3.08
C LEU A 178 8.13 -4.30 1.57
N SER A 179 8.77 -5.20 0.84
CA SER A 179 8.58 -5.32 -0.60
C SER A 179 8.81 -6.76 -1.07
N VAL A 180 7.95 -7.24 -1.95
CA VAL A 180 8.16 -8.53 -2.61
C VAL A 180 8.82 -8.30 -3.95
N ARG A 181 10.00 -8.89 -4.14
CA ARG A 181 10.73 -8.82 -5.41
C ARG A 181 9.90 -9.49 -6.51
N ARG A 182 9.37 -8.70 -7.44
CA ARG A 182 8.66 -9.23 -8.61
C ARG A 182 9.67 -9.77 -9.61
N ARG A 183 9.48 -11.01 -10.07
CA ARG A 183 10.19 -11.50 -11.25
C ARG A 183 9.81 -10.65 -12.45
N ARG A 184 10.77 -9.93 -13.04
CA ARG A 184 10.57 -9.22 -14.30
C ARG A 184 10.56 -10.25 -15.43
N GLY A 185 9.37 -10.74 -15.77
CA GLY A 185 9.18 -11.53 -16.98
C GLY A 185 9.31 -10.66 -18.22
N ARG A 186 9.86 -11.23 -19.31
CA ARG A 186 9.86 -10.59 -20.63
C ARG A 186 8.42 -10.37 -21.07
N LYS A 187 8.06 -9.16 -21.51
CA LYS A 187 6.74 -8.91 -22.12
C LYS A 187 6.58 -9.87 -23.30
N ARG A 188 5.57 -10.72 -23.26
CA ARG A 188 5.20 -11.62 -24.37
C ARG A 188 3.92 -11.11 -25.00
N ALA A 189 3.83 -11.18 -26.33
CA ALA A 189 2.59 -10.90 -27.04
C ALA A 189 1.50 -11.87 -26.52
N ARG A 190 0.37 -11.32 -26.12
CA ARG A 190 -0.81 -12.11 -25.72
C ARG A 190 -1.63 -12.34 -26.99
N GLY A 191 -1.56 -13.54 -27.56
CA GLY A 191 -2.55 -14.00 -28.54
C GLY A 191 -3.93 -14.17 -27.90
N SER A 192 -4.97 -14.35 -28.68
CA SER A 192 -6.30 -14.74 -28.23
C SER A 192 -6.20 -16.06 -27.48
N ARG A 193 -6.40 -16.04 -26.16
CA ARG A 193 -6.38 -17.22 -25.32
C ARG A 193 -7.84 -17.58 -25.02
N THR A 194 -8.27 -18.74 -25.47
CA THR A 194 -9.50 -19.34 -24.98
C THR A 194 -9.27 -19.74 -23.51
N PRO A 195 -10.01 -19.19 -22.55
CA PRO A 195 -9.89 -19.61 -21.17
C PRO A 195 -10.21 -21.10 -21.04
N MET A 196 -9.38 -21.82 -20.29
CA MET A 196 -9.70 -23.23 -19.99
C MET A 196 -10.96 -23.28 -19.15
N PRO A 197 -11.94 -24.15 -19.48
CA PRO A 197 -13.17 -24.25 -18.70
C PRO A 197 -12.82 -24.61 -17.26
N VAL A 198 -13.38 -23.84 -16.32
CA VAL A 198 -13.21 -24.08 -14.89
C VAL A 198 -14.17 -25.19 -14.50
N PRO A 199 -13.70 -26.28 -13.86
CA PRO A 199 -14.60 -27.30 -13.30
C PRO A 199 -15.53 -26.66 -12.26
N LEU A 200 -16.80 -27.10 -12.24
CA LEU A 200 -17.82 -26.51 -11.37
C LEU A 200 -17.88 -27.21 -10.00
N CYS A 201 -17.52 -28.48 -9.94
CA CYS A 201 -17.60 -29.32 -8.74
C CYS A 201 -16.22 -29.90 -8.38
N PRO A 202 -15.94 -30.16 -7.09
CA PRO A 202 -14.79 -30.95 -6.67
C PRO A 202 -14.77 -32.32 -7.33
N ASN A 203 -13.58 -32.86 -7.55
CA ASN A 203 -13.35 -34.14 -8.23
C ASN A 203 -13.85 -34.23 -9.70
N GLN A 204 -14.27 -33.14 -10.29
CA GLN A 204 -14.59 -33.13 -11.71
C GLN A 204 -13.33 -33.31 -12.56
N ARG A 205 -12.22 -32.63 -12.17
CA ARG A 205 -10.94 -32.74 -12.86
C ARG A 205 -9.77 -32.61 -11.91
N TRP A 206 -8.84 -33.55 -11.94
CA TRP A 206 -7.57 -33.49 -11.28
C TRP A 206 -6.45 -33.20 -12.28
N SER A 207 -5.51 -32.36 -11.92
CA SER A 207 -4.30 -32.09 -12.70
C SER A 207 -3.08 -32.68 -12.01
N LEU A 208 -2.24 -33.37 -12.76
CA LEU A 208 -1.02 -34.01 -12.29
C LEU A 208 0.21 -33.41 -12.98
N ASP A 209 1.30 -33.26 -12.23
CA ASP A 209 2.59 -32.87 -12.79
C ASP A 209 3.73 -33.32 -11.88
N PHE A 210 4.94 -33.38 -12.47
CA PHE A 210 6.18 -33.64 -11.76
C PHE A 210 7.05 -32.40 -11.64
N LEU A 211 7.51 -32.12 -10.44
CA LEU A 211 8.59 -31.19 -10.20
C LEU A 211 9.87 -31.99 -9.86
N SER A 212 11.00 -31.34 -10.01
CA SER A 212 12.28 -31.85 -9.55
C SER A 212 13.05 -30.77 -8.79
N ASP A 213 13.77 -31.23 -7.78
CA ASP A 213 14.69 -30.42 -7.02
C ASP A 213 15.92 -31.23 -6.62
N THR A 214 16.88 -30.61 -5.91
CA THR A 214 18.14 -31.20 -5.51
C THR A 214 18.33 -31.12 -4.00
N PHE A 215 18.89 -32.16 -3.41
CA PHE A 215 19.46 -32.10 -2.07
C PHE A 215 20.75 -31.28 -2.05
N GLY A 216 21.20 -30.81 -0.91
CA GLY A 216 22.46 -30.08 -0.75
C GLY A 216 23.69 -30.81 -1.33
N ALA A 217 23.67 -32.14 -1.36
CA ALA A 217 24.68 -33.00 -1.96
C ALA A 217 24.54 -33.25 -3.47
N CYS A 218 23.83 -32.38 -4.20
CA CYS A 218 23.58 -32.45 -5.67
C CYS A 218 22.77 -33.64 -6.16
N ARG A 219 22.23 -34.48 -5.29
CA ARG A 219 21.36 -35.59 -5.68
C ARG A 219 19.95 -35.07 -5.96
N LYS A 220 19.41 -35.39 -7.13
CA LYS A 220 18.06 -34.98 -7.54
C LYS A 220 16.98 -35.85 -6.89
N PHE A 221 15.84 -35.22 -6.59
CA PHE A 221 14.60 -35.91 -6.25
C PHE A 221 13.45 -35.33 -7.06
N ARG A 222 12.37 -36.08 -7.16
CA ARG A 222 11.15 -35.69 -7.88
C ARG A 222 10.02 -35.53 -6.89
N ILE A 223 9.04 -34.73 -7.26
CA ILE A 223 7.87 -34.44 -6.47
C ILE A 223 6.67 -34.68 -7.36
N LEU A 224 5.80 -35.61 -7.00
CA LEU A 224 4.49 -35.76 -7.62
C LEU A 224 3.53 -34.77 -6.98
N ALA A 225 2.92 -33.91 -7.79
CA ALA A 225 1.88 -33.01 -7.38
C ALA A 225 0.55 -33.38 -8.03
N VAL A 226 -0.53 -33.42 -7.24
CA VAL A 226 -1.90 -33.65 -7.69
C VAL A 226 -2.81 -32.59 -7.13
N ASN A 227 -3.51 -31.87 -7.99
CA ASN A 227 -4.42 -30.81 -7.61
C ASN A 227 -5.83 -31.06 -8.11
N ASP A 228 -6.82 -30.66 -7.33
CA ASP A 228 -8.19 -30.49 -7.81
C ASP A 228 -8.31 -29.11 -8.47
N ASP A 229 -8.71 -29.09 -9.74
CA ASP A 229 -8.77 -27.86 -10.53
C ASP A 229 -9.95 -26.96 -10.16
N CYS A 230 -10.98 -27.47 -9.49
CA CYS A 230 -12.13 -26.70 -9.06
C CYS A 230 -11.80 -25.82 -7.86
N CYS A 231 -11.42 -26.43 -6.76
CA CYS A 231 -11.13 -25.74 -5.49
C CYS A 231 -9.65 -25.33 -5.34
N ARG A 232 -8.78 -25.68 -6.29
CA ARG A 232 -7.32 -25.45 -6.25
C ARG A 232 -6.61 -26.16 -5.10
N GLU A 233 -7.27 -27.13 -4.47
CA GLU A 233 -6.69 -27.88 -3.38
C GLU A 233 -5.59 -28.82 -3.90
N ASN A 234 -4.45 -28.80 -3.23
CA ASN A 234 -3.40 -29.78 -3.48
C ASN A 234 -3.73 -31.06 -2.71
N LEU A 235 -4.08 -32.11 -3.44
CA LEU A 235 -4.50 -33.39 -2.90
C LEU A 235 -3.29 -34.23 -2.47
N CYS A 236 -2.18 -34.11 -3.19
CA CYS A 236 -0.98 -34.90 -2.97
C CYS A 236 0.28 -34.11 -3.31
N LEU A 237 1.30 -34.23 -2.47
CA LEU A 237 2.63 -33.68 -2.69
C LEU A 237 3.65 -34.68 -2.16
N VAL A 238 4.12 -35.60 -3.02
CA VAL A 238 4.98 -36.71 -2.63
C VAL A 238 6.37 -36.57 -3.23
N PRO A 239 7.40 -36.26 -2.42
CA PRO A 239 8.78 -36.30 -2.85
C PRO A 239 9.36 -37.73 -2.77
N ASP A 240 10.06 -38.13 -3.81
CA ASP A 240 10.84 -39.37 -3.82
C ASP A 240 12.05 -39.25 -4.78
N THR A 241 13.03 -40.09 -4.60
CA THR A 241 14.22 -40.16 -5.50
C THR A 241 13.86 -40.79 -6.86
N SER A 242 12.84 -41.63 -6.88
CA SER A 242 12.30 -42.25 -8.09
C SER A 242 10.80 -42.53 -7.92
N ILE A 243 10.02 -42.11 -8.89
CA ILE A 243 8.57 -42.33 -8.89
C ILE A 243 8.19 -42.98 -10.21
N SER A 244 7.83 -44.27 -10.14
CA SER A 244 7.36 -45.03 -11.29
C SER A 244 5.84 -44.90 -11.48
N GLY A 245 5.32 -45.23 -12.66
CA GLY A 245 3.87 -45.22 -12.91
C GLY A 245 3.08 -46.10 -11.93
N ALA A 246 3.63 -47.24 -11.50
CA ALA A 246 3.00 -48.09 -10.47
C ALA A 246 2.94 -47.39 -9.10
N ARG A 247 3.91 -46.56 -8.78
CA ARG A 247 3.87 -45.72 -7.56
C ARG A 247 2.83 -44.62 -7.68
N VAL A 248 2.72 -43.96 -8.83
CA VAL A 248 1.66 -42.98 -9.10
C VAL A 248 0.27 -43.60 -8.94
N ALA A 249 0.05 -44.78 -9.51
CA ALA A 249 -1.24 -45.50 -9.39
C ALA A 249 -1.60 -45.75 -7.92
N ARG A 250 -0.66 -46.18 -7.07
CA ARG A 250 -0.90 -46.38 -5.63
C ARG A 250 -1.25 -45.07 -4.89
N GLU A 251 -0.59 -43.97 -5.24
CA GLU A 251 -0.93 -42.67 -4.66
C GLU A 251 -2.34 -42.24 -5.10
N LEU A 252 -2.69 -42.45 -6.37
CA LEU A 252 -4.05 -42.16 -6.86
C LEU A 252 -5.11 -43.02 -6.16
N ASP A 253 -4.84 -44.31 -5.89
CA ASP A 253 -5.73 -45.16 -5.11
C ASP A 253 -5.94 -44.64 -3.69
N ALA A 254 -4.90 -44.12 -3.05
CA ALA A 254 -5.00 -43.50 -1.74
C ALA A 254 -5.86 -42.24 -1.80
N LEU A 255 -5.65 -41.40 -2.82
CA LEU A 255 -6.42 -40.16 -3.01
C LEU A 255 -7.89 -40.43 -3.30
N VAL A 256 -8.20 -41.42 -4.13
CA VAL A 256 -9.61 -41.85 -4.43
C VAL A 256 -10.34 -42.29 -3.17
N ARG A 257 -9.65 -42.98 -2.25
CA ARG A 257 -10.23 -43.38 -0.95
C ARG A 257 -10.55 -42.21 -0.04
N ILE A 258 -9.74 -41.13 -0.09
CA ILE A 258 -9.88 -39.95 0.79
C ILE A 258 -10.86 -38.95 0.21
N TYR A 259 -10.70 -38.61 -1.06
CA TYR A 259 -11.38 -37.49 -1.71
C TYR A 259 -12.51 -37.88 -2.64
N GLY A 260 -12.64 -39.16 -2.94
CA GLY A 260 -13.54 -39.65 -3.97
C GLY A 260 -12.88 -39.75 -5.35
N LYS A 261 -13.56 -40.37 -6.28
CA LYS A 261 -13.04 -40.62 -7.62
C LYS A 261 -13.18 -39.39 -8.51
N PRO A 262 -12.11 -38.96 -9.24
CA PRO A 262 -12.24 -37.89 -10.23
C PRO A 262 -12.96 -38.38 -11.48
N ALA A 263 -13.68 -37.50 -12.16
CA ALA A 263 -14.26 -37.83 -13.47
C ALA A 263 -13.15 -37.85 -14.55
N CYS A 264 -12.20 -36.91 -14.45
CA CYS A 264 -11.15 -36.76 -15.43
C CYS A 264 -9.80 -36.41 -14.75
N ILE A 265 -8.72 -36.92 -15.32
CA ILE A 265 -7.34 -36.57 -14.95
C ILE A 265 -6.65 -35.96 -16.16
N VAL A 266 -5.91 -34.86 -15.93
CA VAL A 266 -5.05 -34.17 -16.93
C VAL A 266 -3.61 -34.27 -16.52
N SER A 267 -2.72 -34.71 -17.41
CA SER A 267 -1.28 -34.76 -17.19
C SER A 267 -0.51 -34.39 -18.45
N ASP A 268 0.80 -34.17 -18.29
CA ASP A 268 1.71 -34.12 -19.42
C ASP A 268 1.95 -35.54 -19.99
N ASN A 269 2.73 -35.60 -21.08
CA ASN A 269 3.09 -36.85 -21.76
C ASN A 269 4.32 -37.53 -21.14
N GLY A 270 4.58 -37.34 -19.84
CA GLY A 270 5.69 -37.96 -19.14
C GLY A 270 5.62 -39.51 -19.23
N THR A 271 6.78 -40.15 -19.30
CA THR A 271 6.89 -41.62 -19.43
C THR A 271 6.23 -42.35 -18.28
N GLU A 272 6.16 -41.77 -17.12
CA GLU A 272 5.51 -42.32 -15.95
C GLU A 272 3.99 -42.32 -16.11
N PHE A 273 3.42 -41.25 -16.66
CA PHE A 273 1.97 -41.13 -16.87
C PHE A 273 1.46 -41.92 -18.07
N THR A 274 2.33 -42.14 -19.07
CA THR A 274 2.00 -42.99 -20.25
C THR A 274 2.27 -44.47 -20.04
N SER A 275 2.64 -44.86 -18.80
CA SER A 275 2.97 -46.25 -18.47
C SER A 275 1.76 -47.19 -18.50
N LYS A 276 2.01 -48.49 -18.77
CA LYS A 276 0.96 -49.52 -18.73
C LYS A 276 0.22 -49.58 -17.39
N ALA A 277 0.89 -49.26 -16.28
CA ALA A 277 0.31 -49.24 -14.94
C ALA A 277 -0.79 -48.16 -14.81
N ILE A 278 -0.55 -47.00 -15.37
CA ILE A 278 -1.50 -45.88 -15.35
C ILE A 278 -2.67 -46.13 -16.29
N LEU A 279 -2.40 -46.62 -17.49
CA LEU A 279 -3.48 -47.00 -18.44
C LEU A 279 -4.39 -48.05 -17.85
N LYS A 280 -3.83 -49.10 -17.20
CA LYS A 280 -4.60 -50.12 -16.49
C LYS A 280 -5.41 -49.47 -15.35
N TRP A 281 -4.81 -48.65 -14.51
CA TRP A 281 -5.45 -47.97 -13.40
C TRP A 281 -6.63 -47.11 -13.86
N ALA A 282 -6.45 -46.33 -14.92
CA ALA A 282 -7.52 -45.50 -15.50
C ALA A 282 -8.72 -46.33 -16.00
N ASN A 283 -8.44 -47.44 -16.68
CA ASN A 283 -9.46 -48.38 -17.14
C ASN A 283 -10.21 -49.06 -15.98
N ASP A 284 -9.47 -49.60 -15.01
CA ASP A 284 -10.05 -50.31 -13.86
C ASP A 284 -10.95 -49.39 -13.02
N ASN A 285 -10.53 -48.11 -12.89
CA ASN A 285 -11.28 -47.10 -12.15
C ASN A 285 -12.31 -46.35 -13.01
N LYS A 286 -12.38 -46.58 -14.33
CA LYS A 286 -13.25 -45.83 -15.26
C LYS A 286 -13.06 -44.29 -15.09
N VAL A 287 -11.82 -43.83 -15.13
CA VAL A 287 -11.44 -42.41 -15.08
C VAL A 287 -10.93 -42.01 -16.45
N GLU A 288 -11.46 -40.90 -16.99
CA GLU A 288 -10.95 -40.35 -18.24
C GLU A 288 -9.57 -39.77 -18.02
N TRP A 289 -8.59 -40.15 -18.86
CA TRP A 289 -7.23 -39.63 -18.77
C TRP A 289 -6.91 -38.84 -20.02
N HIS A 290 -6.66 -37.50 -19.85
CA HIS A 290 -6.33 -36.59 -20.92
C HIS A 290 -4.86 -36.19 -20.85
N TYR A 291 -4.15 -36.43 -21.93
CA TYR A 291 -2.79 -35.95 -22.11
C TYR A 291 -2.84 -34.59 -22.80
N ILE A 292 -2.02 -33.64 -22.34
CA ILE A 292 -1.91 -32.34 -22.98
C ILE A 292 -1.22 -32.49 -24.35
N ASP A 293 -1.63 -31.67 -25.33
CA ASP A 293 -0.97 -31.63 -26.63
C ASP A 293 0.52 -31.22 -26.48
N PRO A 294 1.43 -31.84 -27.24
CA PRO A 294 2.83 -31.41 -27.25
C PRO A 294 2.98 -29.92 -27.54
N GLY A 295 3.70 -29.21 -26.68
CA GLY A 295 3.94 -27.77 -26.81
C GLY A 295 2.80 -26.87 -26.36
N LYS A 296 1.71 -27.41 -25.78
CA LYS A 296 0.59 -26.63 -25.20
C LYS A 296 0.49 -26.78 -23.69
N PRO A 297 1.48 -26.33 -22.92
CA PRO A 297 1.47 -26.42 -21.46
C PRO A 297 0.26 -25.70 -20.84
N GLN A 298 -0.35 -24.75 -21.56
CA GLN A 298 -1.52 -24.02 -21.11
C GLN A 298 -2.74 -24.93 -20.79
N GLN A 299 -2.80 -26.13 -21.37
CA GLN A 299 -3.85 -27.12 -21.08
C GLN A 299 -3.73 -27.70 -19.66
N ASN A 300 -2.57 -27.54 -19.01
CA ASN A 300 -2.33 -27.89 -17.60
C ASN A 300 -2.03 -26.66 -16.72
N GLY A 301 -2.56 -25.49 -17.09
CA GLY A 301 -2.22 -24.20 -16.48
C GLY A 301 -2.53 -24.08 -15.00
N TYR A 302 -3.42 -24.90 -14.46
CA TYR A 302 -3.76 -24.88 -13.02
C TYR A 302 -2.63 -25.45 -12.18
N ILE A 303 -2.11 -26.62 -12.55
CA ILE A 303 -0.99 -27.20 -11.82
C ILE A 303 0.31 -26.44 -12.09
N GLU A 304 0.49 -25.84 -13.28
CA GLU A 304 1.63 -24.96 -13.54
C GLU A 304 1.65 -23.74 -12.59
N SER A 305 0.48 -23.16 -12.35
CA SER A 305 0.34 -22.06 -11.40
C SER A 305 0.64 -22.49 -9.95
N PHE A 306 0.22 -23.70 -9.58
CA PHE A 306 0.56 -24.31 -8.29
C PHE A 306 2.07 -24.52 -8.19
N ASN A 307 2.69 -25.16 -9.19
CA ASN A 307 4.12 -25.44 -9.25
C ASN A 307 4.95 -24.15 -9.17
N GLY A 308 4.49 -23.09 -9.83
CA GLY A 308 5.10 -21.76 -9.70
C GLY A 308 5.07 -21.24 -8.27
N SER A 309 3.96 -21.42 -7.55
CA SER A 309 3.84 -21.03 -6.15
C SER A 309 4.72 -21.88 -5.24
N LEU A 310 4.76 -23.20 -5.45
CA LEU A 310 5.59 -24.11 -4.69
C LEU A 310 7.08 -23.78 -4.86
N ARG A 311 7.53 -23.52 -6.09
CA ARG A 311 8.90 -23.10 -6.35
C ARG A 311 9.23 -21.78 -5.66
N ASP A 312 8.37 -20.79 -5.80
CA ASP A 312 8.64 -19.45 -5.29
C ASP A 312 8.55 -19.34 -3.77
N GLU A 313 7.66 -20.11 -3.15
CA GLU A 313 7.35 -20.00 -1.72
C GLU A 313 8.01 -21.07 -0.85
N CYS A 314 8.56 -22.15 -1.46
CA CYS A 314 9.19 -23.25 -0.74
C CYS A 314 10.52 -23.69 -1.39
N LEU A 315 10.52 -24.26 -2.60
CA LEU A 315 11.69 -24.90 -3.16
C LEU A 315 12.90 -23.96 -3.38
N ASN A 316 12.64 -22.69 -3.69
CA ASN A 316 13.72 -21.68 -3.86
C ASN A 316 14.14 -21.00 -2.55
N GLU A 317 13.46 -21.27 -1.44
CA GLU A 317 13.74 -20.65 -0.14
C GLU A 317 14.37 -21.64 0.84
N GLU A 318 14.23 -22.95 0.57
CA GLU A 318 14.71 -24.03 1.44
C GLU A 318 15.83 -24.84 0.79
N ILE A 319 16.75 -25.32 1.61
CA ILE A 319 17.80 -26.28 1.22
C ILE A 319 17.48 -27.60 1.91
N PHE A 320 17.26 -28.65 1.13
CA PHE A 320 16.88 -29.96 1.64
C PHE A 320 18.12 -30.83 1.88
N ASP A 321 18.28 -31.32 3.09
CA ASP A 321 19.40 -32.20 3.46
C ASP A 321 19.10 -33.66 3.13
N SER A 322 17.85 -34.07 3.25
CA SER A 322 17.41 -35.44 3.06
C SER A 322 16.00 -35.56 2.50
N LEU A 323 15.65 -36.77 2.03
CA LEU A 323 14.27 -37.06 1.60
C LEU A 323 13.27 -36.94 2.77
N ALA A 324 13.65 -37.27 3.98
CA ALA A 324 12.80 -37.13 5.16
C ALA A 324 12.52 -35.67 5.48
N ASP A 325 13.54 -34.83 5.34
CA ASP A 325 13.42 -33.40 5.49
C ASP A 325 12.52 -32.80 4.42
N ALA A 326 12.73 -33.13 3.15
CA ALA A 326 11.87 -32.72 2.04
C ALA A 326 10.39 -33.13 2.27
N ARG A 327 10.13 -34.34 2.76
CA ARG A 327 8.78 -34.81 3.08
C ARG A 327 8.13 -33.95 4.16
N ARG A 328 8.85 -33.65 5.24
CA ARG A 328 8.36 -32.83 6.35
C ARG A 328 8.04 -31.40 5.89
N THR A 329 8.98 -30.76 5.24
CA THR A 329 8.84 -29.37 4.77
C THR A 329 7.71 -29.22 3.76
N LEU A 330 7.63 -30.12 2.78
CA LEU A 330 6.56 -30.11 1.78
C LEU A 330 5.18 -30.40 2.39
N ALA A 331 5.10 -31.26 3.41
CA ALA A 331 3.84 -31.52 4.13
C ALA A 331 3.35 -30.25 4.86
N LEU A 332 4.24 -29.55 5.56
CA LEU A 332 3.93 -28.29 6.24
C LEU A 332 3.51 -27.20 5.23
N TRP A 333 4.24 -27.08 4.13
CA TRP A 333 3.90 -26.11 3.08
C TRP A 333 2.55 -26.43 2.42
N ARG A 334 2.26 -27.72 2.15
CA ARG A 334 0.97 -28.17 1.63
C ARG A 334 -0.17 -27.83 2.58
N TYR A 335 0.02 -28.07 3.88
CA TYR A 335 -0.97 -27.70 4.89
C TYR A 335 -1.25 -26.19 4.86
N ASP A 336 -0.20 -25.39 4.83
CA ASP A 336 -0.30 -23.94 4.73
C ASP A 336 -1.02 -23.49 3.45
N TYR A 337 -0.66 -24.08 2.32
CA TYR A 337 -1.25 -23.79 1.02
C TYR A 337 -2.75 -24.06 0.99
N ASN A 338 -3.19 -25.18 1.54
CA ASN A 338 -4.59 -25.60 1.53
C ASN A 338 -5.45 -24.92 2.60
N ASN A 339 -4.90 -24.65 3.80
CA ASN A 339 -5.71 -24.26 4.95
C ASN A 339 -5.48 -22.80 5.42
N VAL A 340 -4.36 -22.18 5.07
CA VAL A 340 -4.01 -20.86 5.59
C VAL A 340 -3.82 -19.81 4.50
N ARG A 341 -3.22 -20.19 3.39
CA ARG A 341 -2.86 -19.28 2.31
C ARG A 341 -4.10 -18.71 1.60
N PRO A 342 -4.27 -17.37 1.53
CA PRO A 342 -5.37 -16.79 0.77
C PRO A 342 -5.12 -16.88 -0.75
N HIS A 343 -6.15 -17.29 -1.50
CA HIS A 343 -6.10 -17.40 -2.95
C HIS A 343 -7.00 -16.37 -3.62
N SER A 344 -6.41 -15.47 -4.38
CA SER A 344 -7.14 -14.42 -5.08
C SER A 344 -8.15 -14.94 -6.10
N SER A 345 -7.87 -16.09 -6.73
CA SER A 345 -8.80 -16.75 -7.65
C SER A 345 -10.02 -17.36 -6.97
N LEU A 346 -9.98 -17.56 -5.65
CA LEU A 346 -11.06 -18.09 -4.81
C LEU A 346 -11.67 -16.99 -3.91
N GLY A 347 -11.54 -15.71 -4.29
CA GLY A 347 -12.05 -14.61 -3.47
C GLY A 347 -11.34 -14.47 -2.12
N ASN A 348 -10.04 -14.79 -2.06
CA ASN A 348 -9.20 -14.83 -0.87
C ASN A 348 -9.55 -15.93 0.16
N LYS A 349 -10.40 -16.88 -0.20
CA LYS A 349 -10.60 -18.11 0.57
C LYS A 349 -9.39 -19.02 0.41
N THR A 350 -9.23 -19.95 1.35
CA THR A 350 -8.31 -21.08 1.18
C THR A 350 -8.91 -22.15 0.29
N PRO A 351 -8.12 -23.05 -0.33
CA PRO A 351 -8.64 -24.19 -1.07
C PRO A 351 -9.59 -25.06 -0.26
N ALA A 352 -9.26 -25.35 1.01
CA ALA A 352 -10.11 -26.13 1.89
C ALA A 352 -11.46 -25.44 2.21
N GLU A 353 -11.45 -24.12 2.43
CA GLU A 353 -12.69 -23.34 2.59
C GLU A 353 -13.53 -23.35 1.32
N ALA A 354 -12.90 -23.25 0.15
CA ALA A 354 -13.59 -23.29 -1.13
C ALA A 354 -14.22 -24.66 -1.38
N ARG A 355 -13.49 -25.75 -1.09
CA ARG A 355 -14.00 -27.12 -1.20
C ARG A 355 -15.22 -27.33 -0.31
N ARG A 356 -15.12 -27.01 0.98
CA ARG A 356 -16.24 -27.12 1.92
C ARG A 356 -17.48 -26.36 1.48
N ALA A 357 -17.28 -25.13 0.96
CA ALA A 357 -18.39 -24.32 0.47
C ALA A 357 -19.11 -24.98 -0.73
N LEU A 358 -18.37 -25.66 -1.64
CA LEU A 358 -18.93 -26.38 -2.78
C LEU A 358 -19.62 -27.66 -2.35
N GLU A 359 -19.02 -28.44 -1.44
CA GLU A 359 -19.61 -29.67 -0.90
C GLU A 359 -20.93 -29.43 -0.15
N LEU A 360 -21.03 -28.28 0.55
CA LEU A 360 -22.28 -27.87 1.19
C LEU A 360 -23.37 -27.50 0.18
N LEU A 361 -23.02 -26.90 -0.95
CA LEU A 361 -23.98 -26.57 -2.03
C LEU A 361 -24.50 -27.82 -2.75
N ASP A 362 -23.63 -28.81 -2.94
CA ASP A 362 -23.98 -30.06 -3.62
C ASP A 362 -24.66 -31.13 -2.70
N GLY A 363 -24.82 -30.81 -1.41
CA GLY A 363 -25.39 -31.73 -0.42
C GLY A 363 -24.51 -32.95 -0.11
N THR A 364 -23.25 -32.95 -0.56
CA THR A 364 -22.29 -34.05 -0.36
C THR A 364 -21.41 -33.86 0.87
N ALA A 365 -21.58 -32.76 1.61
CA ALA A 365 -20.84 -32.55 2.84
C ALA A 365 -21.15 -33.65 3.85
N PRO A 366 -20.16 -34.36 4.41
CA PRO A 366 -20.38 -35.17 5.58
C PRO A 366 -20.99 -34.30 6.67
N GLY A 367 -22.16 -34.68 7.18
CA GLY A 367 -22.97 -33.88 8.10
C GLY A 367 -22.09 -33.22 9.16
N ALA A 368 -22.38 -31.97 9.48
CA ALA A 368 -21.61 -31.07 10.32
C ALA A 368 -20.97 -31.76 11.53
N LEU A 369 -19.75 -32.22 11.38
CA LEU A 369 -18.88 -32.54 12.50
C LEU A 369 -18.45 -31.24 13.11
N ALA A 370 -18.77 -31.08 14.38
CA ALA A 370 -18.51 -30.00 15.30
C ALA A 370 -17.39 -29.03 14.86
N THR A 371 -17.68 -27.75 14.95
CA THR A 371 -16.67 -26.68 15.01
C THR A 371 -15.51 -27.14 15.90
N PRO A 372 -14.27 -27.24 15.41
CA PRO A 372 -13.16 -27.38 16.33
C PRO A 372 -13.11 -26.09 17.13
N GLU A 373 -13.32 -26.19 18.43
CA GLU A 373 -13.04 -25.16 19.40
C GLU A 373 -11.61 -24.67 19.15
N THR A 374 -11.48 -23.37 19.04
CA THR A 374 -10.22 -22.65 18.85
C THR A 374 -9.46 -22.58 20.18
N ASP A 375 -9.15 -23.71 20.79
CA ASP A 375 -8.25 -23.77 21.92
C ASP A 375 -7.50 -25.10 21.85
N ASP A 376 -6.22 -25.06 21.47
CA ASP A 376 -5.16 -25.99 21.93
C ASP A 376 -3.91 -26.06 21.04
N TYR A 377 -3.65 -25.08 20.16
CA TYR A 377 -2.37 -25.06 19.44
C TYR A 377 -1.29 -24.15 20.06
N GLN A 378 -1.48 -23.67 21.31
CA GLN A 378 -0.45 -22.89 21.99
C GLN A 378 0.45 -23.67 22.94
N ASN A 379 0.21 -24.97 23.19
CA ASN A 379 0.97 -25.71 24.20
C ASN A 379 1.42 -27.11 23.80
N GLN A 380 2.00 -27.27 22.59
CA GLN A 380 2.92 -28.37 22.39
C GLN A 380 4.30 -27.81 22.04
N GLY A 381 5.00 -27.43 23.08
CA GLY A 381 6.43 -27.23 23.05
C GLY A 381 7.08 -28.51 22.60
N LEU A 382 7.84 -28.42 21.50
CA LEU A 382 8.78 -29.43 21.09
C LEU A 382 9.86 -29.55 22.16
N SER A 383 9.76 -30.57 22.99
CA SER A 383 10.92 -31.16 23.67
C SER A 383 11.33 -32.39 22.87
N LEU A 384 12.57 -32.30 22.36
CA LEU A 384 13.41 -33.28 21.65
C LEU A 384 13.12 -33.47 20.18
#